data_e381a006e8937c376f17772ac1194db0
#
_entry.id   e381a006e8937c376f17772ac1194db0
#
_cell.length_a   1.000
_cell.length_b   1.000
_cell.length_c   1.000
_cell.angle_alpha   90.00
_cell.angle_beta   90.00
_cell.angle_gamma   90.00
#
_symmetry.space_group_name_H-M   'P 1'
#
loop_
_entity.id
_entity.type
_entity.pdbx_description
1 polymer ?
#
loop_
_entity_poly.entity_id
_entity_poly.type
_entity_poly.pdbx_seq_one_letter_code
_entity_poly.pdbx_strand_id
1 'polypeptide(L)'
;MKTRLALLSLLLSGAVPVWAQAPFFQDKTISVILGGPPAGSADLRTRAVINVLRKHIPGNPTILIQHMGGGGGRQAANHVYKVAKPDGLTIGSMGAALVTNAILGEPGVQYDIDKLIYLGTPDSAQHYLFITHGDAGLTSLEKLRAASNVRIAAQSVGHPIYITGRVFAYLLGLKEAKFVVGFTGPEIDVALAQREADARVSTGDSLIRRNRDWLDKGLVDVHASIEIPKGERHPRFAQVPELASFAKSDRERKMIEMFRAFRIAGQNFFLPPGVPRERTQILADAMRKTLGDPEFLKEYQKLSGEAASPLAAEALEKVIKELPRDANVVELFNKLGGADPLPGR
;
A
#
# COMPACT_ATOMS: atom_id res chain seq x y z
N MET A 1 17.36 86.49 31.20
CA MET A 1 18.07 85.21 30.96
C MET A 1 17.20 84.06 31.39
N LYS A 2 16.61 83.33 30.47
CA LYS A 2 15.68 82.21 30.76
C LYS A 2 16.38 80.94 30.34
N THR A 3 16.79 80.11 31.31
CA THR A 3 17.45 78.83 31.13
C THR A 3 16.38 77.80 30.87
N ARG A 4 16.37 77.15 29.70
CA ARG A 4 15.51 76.03 29.35
C ARG A 4 16.21 74.75 29.74
N LEU A 5 15.62 74.00 30.70
CA LEU A 5 16.00 72.60 31.02
C LEU A 5 15.35 71.69 30.00
N ALA A 6 16.16 70.95 29.24
CA ALA A 6 15.68 69.86 28.34
C ALA A 6 15.68 68.56 29.13
N LEU A 7 14.48 67.96 29.36
CA LEU A 7 14.33 66.65 29.89
C LEU A 7 14.53 65.64 28.72
N LEU A 8 15.60 64.88 28.82
CA LEU A 8 15.88 63.75 27.92
C LEU A 8 15.19 62.44 28.47
N SER A 9 14.03 62.10 27.90
CA SER A 9 13.31 60.87 28.29
C SER A 9 13.98 59.70 27.62
N LEU A 10 14.70 58.88 28.39
CA LEU A 10 15.31 57.64 27.95
C LEU A 10 14.24 56.53 27.88
N LEU A 11 13.74 56.21 26.68
CA LEU A 11 12.86 55.08 26.43
C LEU A 11 13.70 53.77 26.50
N LEU A 12 13.73 53.13 27.68
CA LEU A 12 14.19 51.73 27.79
C LEU A 12 13.16 50.83 27.11
N SER A 13 13.42 50.45 25.85
CA SER A 13 12.73 49.36 25.17
C SER A 13 13.16 48.04 25.83
N GLY A 14 12.40 47.59 26.80
CA GLY A 14 12.56 46.24 27.40
C GLY A 14 12.30 45.18 26.36
N ALA A 15 13.33 44.56 25.81
CA ALA A 15 13.23 43.35 25.03
C ALA A 15 12.69 42.25 25.96
N VAL A 16 11.40 41.96 25.85
CA VAL A 16 10.79 40.80 26.51
C VAL A 16 11.40 39.55 25.86
N PRO A 17 12.10 38.68 26.60
CA PRO A 17 12.59 37.44 26.01
C PRO A 17 11.39 36.63 25.55
N VAL A 18 11.24 36.44 24.22
CA VAL A 18 10.31 35.48 23.65
C VAL A 18 10.88 34.10 24.01
N TRP A 19 10.36 33.53 25.07
CA TRP A 19 10.64 32.15 25.40
C TRP A 19 10.08 31.29 24.26
N ALA A 20 10.95 30.77 23.41
CA ALA A 20 10.55 29.83 22.39
C ALA A 20 9.88 28.66 23.10
N GLN A 21 8.58 28.48 22.90
CA GLN A 21 7.80 27.43 23.49
C GLN A 21 8.40 26.09 23.03
N ALA A 22 8.72 25.18 23.97
CA ALA A 22 9.29 23.89 23.64
C ALA A 22 8.38 23.16 22.64
N PRO A 23 8.94 22.45 21.65
CA PRO A 23 8.14 21.72 20.67
C PRO A 23 7.15 20.76 21.36
N PHE A 24 5.90 20.73 20.90
CA PHE A 24 4.84 19.90 21.51
C PHE A 24 5.26 18.45 21.71
N PHE A 25 6.01 17.87 20.77
CA PHE A 25 6.43 16.46 20.80
C PHE A 25 7.68 16.21 21.66
N GLN A 26 8.32 17.24 22.22
CA GLN A 26 9.46 17.07 23.11
C GLN A 26 9.04 16.27 24.35
N ASP A 27 9.84 15.28 24.72
CA ASP A 27 9.60 14.37 25.86
C ASP A 27 8.26 13.61 25.80
N LYS A 28 7.65 13.51 24.60
CA LYS A 28 6.45 12.72 24.36
C LYS A 28 6.77 11.36 23.76
N THR A 29 5.83 10.45 23.94
CA THR A 29 5.82 9.15 23.27
C THR A 29 4.68 9.11 22.27
N ILE A 30 5.01 8.81 21.01
CA ILE A 30 4.03 8.52 19.95
C ILE A 30 3.84 7.01 19.90
N SER A 31 2.59 6.56 19.98
CA SER A 31 2.20 5.16 19.81
C SER A 31 1.80 4.91 18.36
N VAL A 32 2.51 3.99 17.68
CA VAL A 32 2.11 3.51 16.36
C VAL A 32 1.30 2.22 16.51
N ILE A 33 0.01 2.29 16.29
CA ILE A 33 -0.90 1.13 16.35
C ILE A 33 -0.81 0.40 15.00
N LEU A 34 -0.19 -0.78 15.03
CA LEU A 34 0.07 -1.59 13.84
C LEU A 34 -0.96 -2.73 13.72
N GLY A 35 -1.66 -2.77 12.60
CA GLY A 35 -2.67 -3.79 12.27
C GLY A 35 -2.09 -5.12 11.79
N GLY A 36 -1.05 -5.61 12.45
CA GLY A 36 -0.38 -6.86 12.08
C GLY A 36 0.48 -7.45 13.19
N PRO A 37 1.01 -8.69 13.01
CA PRO A 37 1.85 -9.34 14.00
C PRO A 37 3.27 -8.77 14.01
N PRO A 38 4.00 -8.95 15.12
CA PRO A 38 5.44 -8.68 15.18
C PRO A 38 6.21 -9.48 14.11
N ALA A 39 7.30 -8.90 13.62
CA ALA A 39 8.17 -9.48 12.59
C ALA A 39 7.51 -9.82 11.24
N GLY A 40 6.24 -9.49 11.04
CA GLY A 40 5.59 -9.57 9.74
C GLY A 40 6.04 -8.46 8.79
N SER A 41 5.72 -8.57 7.49
CA SER A 41 6.11 -7.58 6.48
C SER A 41 5.63 -6.16 6.82
N ALA A 42 4.43 -6.02 7.38
CA ALA A 42 3.92 -4.73 7.84
C ALA A 42 4.73 -4.14 9.01
N ASP A 43 5.20 -4.99 9.93
CA ASP A 43 6.06 -4.57 11.04
C ASP A 43 7.42 -4.08 10.53
N LEU A 44 8.06 -4.83 9.63
CA LEU A 44 9.35 -4.45 9.05
C LEU A 44 9.27 -3.12 8.30
N ARG A 45 8.23 -2.93 7.49
CA ARG A 45 7.97 -1.67 6.77
C ARG A 45 7.72 -0.51 7.75
N THR A 46 6.90 -0.74 8.79
CA THR A 46 6.61 0.28 9.81
C THR A 46 7.88 0.67 10.55
N ARG A 47 8.75 -0.29 10.94
CA ARG A 47 10.04 -0.03 11.59
C ARG A 47 10.96 0.82 10.72
N ALA A 48 11.06 0.51 9.42
CA ALA A 48 11.85 1.29 8.50
C ALA A 48 11.43 2.77 8.49
N VAL A 49 10.13 3.04 8.53
CA VAL A 49 9.60 4.41 8.57
C VAL A 49 9.89 5.07 9.91
N ILE A 50 9.53 4.44 11.05
CA ILE A 50 9.62 5.11 12.37
C ILE A 50 11.05 5.35 12.84
N ASN A 51 12.00 4.50 12.41
CA ASN A 51 13.43 4.67 12.74
C ASN A 51 13.96 6.01 12.24
N VAL A 52 13.45 6.48 11.11
CA VAL A 52 13.85 7.74 10.48
C VAL A 52 12.88 8.88 10.82
N LEU A 53 11.58 8.61 10.91
CA LEU A 53 10.53 9.59 11.20
C LEU A 53 10.82 10.42 12.46
N ARG A 54 11.31 9.74 13.51
CA ARG A 54 11.60 10.34 14.81
C ARG A 54 12.47 11.59 14.69
N LYS A 55 13.53 11.54 13.87
CA LYS A 55 14.49 12.65 13.72
C LYS A 55 13.90 13.87 13.01
N HIS A 56 12.82 13.68 12.25
CA HIS A 56 12.16 14.75 11.51
C HIS A 56 11.03 15.42 12.31
N ILE A 57 10.63 14.85 13.46
CA ILE A 57 9.62 15.46 14.34
C ILE A 57 10.33 16.41 15.33
N PRO A 58 9.97 17.71 15.37
CA PRO A 58 10.51 18.64 16.35
C PRO A 58 10.33 18.12 17.78
N GLY A 59 11.42 18.10 18.56
CA GLY A 59 11.44 17.52 19.91
C GLY A 59 11.87 16.06 19.95
N ASN A 60 12.08 15.40 18.81
CA ASN A 60 12.63 14.04 18.70
C ASN A 60 11.94 13.03 19.65
N PRO A 61 10.60 12.84 19.57
CA PRO A 61 9.84 12.01 20.51
C PRO A 61 10.26 10.54 20.47
N THR A 62 9.94 9.81 21.53
CA THR A 62 9.98 8.35 21.48
C THR A 62 8.85 7.83 20.61
N ILE A 63 9.10 6.85 19.72
CA ILE A 63 8.07 6.19 18.92
C ILE A 63 8.07 4.71 19.26
N LEU A 64 6.90 4.19 19.66
CA LEU A 64 6.71 2.78 20.04
C LEU A 64 5.65 2.14 19.15
N ILE A 65 5.90 0.91 18.69
CA ILE A 65 4.91 0.10 17.98
C ILE A 65 4.10 -0.70 18.98
N GLN A 66 2.78 -0.62 18.85
CA GLN A 66 1.81 -1.47 19.53
C GLN A 66 1.10 -2.34 18.50
N HIS A 67 1.32 -3.66 18.56
CA HIS A 67 0.70 -4.59 17.64
C HIS A 67 -0.73 -4.88 18.07
N MET A 68 -1.67 -4.64 17.15
CA MET A 68 -3.10 -4.92 17.34
C MET A 68 -3.62 -5.70 16.13
N GLY A 69 -3.35 -7.00 16.12
CA GLY A 69 -3.81 -7.91 15.08
C GLY A 69 -5.31 -8.19 15.19
N GLY A 70 -5.85 -8.88 14.18
CA GLY A 70 -7.23 -9.35 14.14
C GLY A 70 -8.07 -8.66 13.06
N GLY A 71 -8.94 -9.46 12.42
CA GLY A 71 -9.83 -9.01 11.36
C GLY A 71 -9.13 -8.34 10.17
N GLY A 72 -7.94 -8.81 9.77
CA GLY A 72 -7.18 -8.15 8.71
C GLY A 72 -6.74 -6.73 9.05
N GLY A 73 -6.52 -6.42 10.35
CA GLY A 73 -6.18 -5.09 10.84
C GLY A 73 -7.37 -4.21 11.21
N ARG A 74 -8.62 -4.67 11.03
CA ARG A 74 -9.82 -3.89 11.39
C ARG A 74 -9.83 -3.45 12.86
N GLN A 75 -9.33 -4.30 13.78
CA GLN A 75 -9.26 -3.93 15.20
C GLN A 75 -8.36 -2.71 15.41
N ALA A 76 -7.19 -2.65 14.80
CA ALA A 76 -6.29 -1.51 14.89
C ALA A 76 -6.93 -0.23 14.30
N ALA A 77 -7.55 -0.34 13.11
CA ALA A 77 -8.20 0.82 12.49
C ALA A 77 -9.39 1.34 13.31
N ASN A 78 -10.24 0.43 13.82
CA ASN A 78 -11.34 0.80 14.71
C ASN A 78 -10.83 1.49 15.98
N HIS A 79 -9.75 0.97 16.57
CA HIS A 79 -9.12 1.55 17.75
C HIS A 79 -8.64 2.98 17.48
N VAL A 80 -7.84 3.16 16.41
CA VAL A 80 -7.34 4.50 16.05
C VAL A 80 -8.49 5.47 15.78
N TYR A 81 -9.53 5.02 15.06
CA TYR A 81 -10.64 5.88 14.68
C TYR A 81 -11.55 6.28 15.86
N LYS A 82 -11.86 5.32 16.78
CA LYS A 82 -12.89 5.51 17.83
C LYS A 82 -12.34 5.75 19.22
N VAL A 83 -11.15 5.21 19.53
CA VAL A 83 -10.62 5.14 20.90
C VAL A 83 -9.42 6.06 21.09
N ALA A 84 -8.56 6.19 20.06
CA ALA A 84 -7.39 7.04 20.17
C ALA A 84 -7.77 8.51 20.38
N LYS A 85 -7.07 9.18 21.29
CA LYS A 85 -7.25 10.61 21.50
C LYS A 85 -6.75 11.38 20.26
N PRO A 86 -7.47 12.42 19.81
CA PRO A 86 -7.07 13.22 18.66
C PRO A 86 -6.02 14.29 19.06
N ASP A 87 -4.97 13.88 19.75
CA ASP A 87 -3.92 14.76 20.26
C ASP A 87 -2.61 14.71 19.44
N GLY A 88 -2.55 13.83 18.41
CA GLY A 88 -1.39 13.64 17.55
C GLY A 88 -0.35 12.68 18.13
N LEU A 89 -0.61 12.03 19.27
CA LEU A 89 0.31 11.05 19.87
C LEU A 89 -0.03 9.60 19.49
N THR A 90 -1.03 9.39 18.65
CA THR A 90 -1.36 8.07 18.11
C THR A 90 -1.37 8.11 16.58
N ILE A 91 -0.59 7.23 15.96
CA ILE A 91 -0.53 7.03 14.51
C ILE A 91 -0.99 5.60 14.22
N GLY A 92 -1.93 5.42 13.29
CA GLY A 92 -2.26 4.12 12.75
C GLY A 92 -1.28 3.71 11.65
N SER A 93 -0.90 2.42 11.60
CA SER A 93 -0.14 1.83 10.50
C SER A 93 -0.84 0.57 10.02
N MET A 94 -1.35 0.58 8.79
CA MET A 94 -2.07 -0.54 8.22
C MET A 94 -1.78 -0.72 6.74
N GLY A 95 -1.77 -1.99 6.30
CA GLY A 95 -1.71 -2.33 4.88
C GLY A 95 -2.96 -1.89 4.11
N ALA A 96 -3.01 -2.20 2.83
CA ALA A 96 -4.11 -1.90 1.91
C ALA A 96 -5.51 -2.32 2.43
N ALA A 97 -5.56 -3.28 3.35
CA ALA A 97 -6.79 -3.74 3.99
C ALA A 97 -7.57 -2.62 4.71
N LEU A 98 -6.91 -1.52 5.13
CA LEU A 98 -7.60 -0.34 5.65
C LEU A 98 -8.66 0.16 4.68
N VAL A 99 -8.28 0.36 3.44
CA VAL A 99 -9.16 0.89 2.38
C VAL A 99 -10.06 -0.21 1.82
N THR A 100 -9.50 -1.38 1.53
CA THR A 100 -10.23 -2.49 0.92
C THR A 100 -11.40 -2.96 1.79
N ASN A 101 -11.19 -3.15 3.10
CA ASN A 101 -12.25 -3.59 4.01
C ASN A 101 -13.42 -2.58 4.07
N ALA A 102 -13.12 -1.28 4.08
CA ALA A 102 -14.15 -0.24 4.11
C ALA A 102 -14.97 -0.20 2.82
N ILE A 103 -14.30 -0.26 1.67
CA ILE A 103 -14.95 -0.17 0.36
C ILE A 103 -15.78 -1.42 0.06
N LEU A 104 -15.27 -2.61 0.42
CA LEU A 104 -15.96 -3.87 0.17
C LEU A 104 -17.06 -4.18 1.21
N GLY A 105 -17.26 -3.31 2.20
CA GLY A 105 -18.29 -3.49 3.21
C GLY A 105 -18.03 -4.64 4.18
N GLU A 106 -16.75 -4.92 4.47
CA GLU A 106 -16.37 -6.01 5.36
C GLU A 106 -17.03 -5.87 6.75
N PRO A 107 -17.67 -6.93 7.28
CA PRO A 107 -18.28 -6.89 8.60
C PRO A 107 -17.30 -6.47 9.70
N GLY A 108 -17.76 -5.61 10.61
CA GLY A 108 -16.96 -5.13 11.74
C GLY A 108 -16.05 -3.93 11.42
N VAL A 109 -16.10 -3.35 10.24
CA VAL A 109 -15.55 -2.03 9.94
C VAL A 109 -16.36 -0.98 10.68
N GLN A 110 -15.67 -0.16 11.51
CA GLN A 110 -16.30 0.90 12.33
C GLN A 110 -15.56 2.24 12.16
N TYR A 111 -14.75 2.37 11.14
CA TYR A 111 -14.05 3.58 10.76
C TYR A 111 -14.53 4.08 9.38
N ASP A 112 -14.34 5.37 9.17
CA ASP A 112 -14.64 6.04 7.91
C ASP A 112 -13.31 6.49 7.29
N ILE A 113 -12.95 5.89 6.15
CA ILE A 113 -11.69 6.17 5.47
C ILE A 113 -11.59 7.61 4.97
N ASP A 114 -12.73 8.27 4.73
CA ASP A 114 -12.75 9.65 4.24
C ASP A 114 -12.56 10.69 5.37
N LYS A 115 -12.64 10.25 6.64
CA LYS A 115 -12.41 11.08 7.83
C LYS A 115 -11.04 10.88 8.47
N LEU A 116 -10.30 9.84 8.07
CA LEU A 116 -8.94 9.65 8.52
C LEU A 116 -8.02 10.74 7.95
N ILE A 117 -6.99 11.11 8.71
CA ILE A 117 -5.98 12.05 8.26
C ILE A 117 -4.76 11.26 7.82
N TYR A 118 -4.53 11.17 6.53
CA TYR A 118 -3.41 10.40 5.98
C TYR A 118 -2.09 11.15 6.12
N LEU A 119 -1.03 10.42 6.41
CA LEU A 119 0.34 10.93 6.49
C LEU A 119 1.19 10.46 5.29
N GLY A 120 0.76 9.41 4.59
CA GLY A 120 1.43 8.84 3.43
C GLY A 120 1.62 7.32 3.53
N THR A 121 2.30 6.76 2.53
CA THR A 121 2.68 5.34 2.45
C THR A 121 4.10 5.19 1.92
N PRO A 122 4.88 4.22 2.40
CA PRO A 122 6.21 3.91 1.87
C PRO A 122 6.19 3.05 0.60
N ASP A 123 5.04 2.44 0.26
CA ASP A 123 4.90 1.50 -0.85
C ASP A 123 3.59 1.72 -1.63
N SER A 124 3.68 2.38 -2.76
CA SER A 124 2.55 2.71 -3.62
C SER A 124 2.68 2.16 -5.05
N ALA A 125 3.84 1.67 -5.43
CA ALA A 125 4.09 1.17 -6.77
C ALA A 125 4.35 -0.34 -6.76
N GLN A 126 3.74 -1.03 -7.73
CA GLN A 126 3.92 -2.47 -7.89
C GLN A 126 3.57 -2.88 -9.32
N HIS A 127 4.28 -3.85 -9.86
CA HIS A 127 4.01 -4.42 -11.18
C HIS A 127 3.66 -5.88 -11.01
N TYR A 128 2.43 -6.24 -11.31
CA TYR A 128 2.01 -7.64 -11.33
C TYR A 128 2.12 -8.21 -12.74
N LEU A 129 2.58 -9.44 -12.84
CA LEU A 129 2.77 -10.17 -14.08
C LEU A 129 1.99 -11.48 -14.02
N PHE A 130 1.29 -11.81 -15.09
CA PHE A 130 0.72 -13.13 -15.29
C PHE A 130 1.68 -13.95 -16.16
N ILE A 131 2.21 -15.03 -15.59
CA ILE A 131 3.22 -15.86 -16.25
C ILE A 131 2.76 -17.32 -16.35
N THR A 132 3.21 -18.00 -17.40
CA THR A 132 3.09 -19.47 -17.56
C THR A 132 4.47 -20.10 -17.66
N HIS A 133 4.60 -21.37 -17.27
CA HIS A 133 5.81 -22.13 -17.55
C HIS A 133 5.83 -22.53 -19.02
N GLY A 134 6.98 -22.42 -19.70
CA GLY A 134 7.12 -22.71 -21.12
C GLY A 134 6.65 -24.11 -21.51
N ASP A 135 6.91 -25.10 -20.64
CA ASP A 135 6.49 -26.49 -20.85
C ASP A 135 4.97 -26.69 -20.79
N ALA A 136 4.19 -25.72 -20.35
CA ALA A 136 2.73 -25.79 -20.39
C ALA A 136 2.19 -25.63 -21.83
N GLY A 137 3.04 -25.28 -22.79
CA GLY A 137 2.64 -25.07 -24.18
C GLY A 137 1.85 -23.78 -24.43
N LEU A 138 1.68 -22.94 -23.38
CA LEU A 138 0.89 -21.71 -23.38
C LEU A 138 1.77 -20.49 -23.72
N THR A 139 2.56 -20.60 -24.79
CA THR A 139 3.67 -19.68 -25.14
C THR A 139 3.21 -18.34 -25.73
N SER A 140 1.93 -18.15 -25.97
CA SER A 140 1.37 -16.89 -26.44
C SER A 140 0.04 -16.57 -25.75
N LEU A 141 -0.34 -15.31 -25.75
CA LEU A 141 -1.62 -14.87 -25.22
C LEU A 141 -2.81 -15.53 -25.93
N GLU A 142 -2.68 -15.80 -27.23
CA GLU A 142 -3.70 -16.49 -28.03
C GLU A 142 -3.87 -17.93 -27.55
N LYS A 143 -2.78 -18.70 -27.42
CA LYS A 143 -2.80 -20.06 -26.89
C LYS A 143 -3.35 -20.11 -25.47
N LEU A 144 -2.91 -19.19 -24.61
CA LEU A 144 -3.41 -19.08 -23.23
C LEU A 144 -4.93 -18.87 -23.20
N ARG A 145 -5.47 -17.98 -24.03
CA ARG A 145 -6.93 -17.69 -24.08
C ARG A 145 -7.74 -18.80 -24.77
N ALA A 146 -7.12 -19.58 -25.64
CA ALA A 146 -7.77 -20.72 -26.29
C ALA A 146 -7.84 -21.93 -25.34
N ALA A 147 -6.92 -22.07 -24.41
CA ALA A 147 -6.84 -23.16 -23.46
C ALA A 147 -8.01 -23.13 -22.46
N SER A 148 -8.46 -24.33 -22.05
CA SER A 148 -9.41 -24.53 -20.96
C SER A 148 -8.71 -25.11 -19.74
N ASN A 149 -9.28 -24.89 -18.54
CA ASN A 149 -8.79 -25.48 -17.29
C ASN A 149 -7.35 -25.11 -16.91
N VAL A 150 -6.85 -23.94 -17.32
CA VAL A 150 -5.51 -23.45 -16.91
C VAL A 150 -5.42 -23.44 -15.39
N ARG A 151 -4.43 -24.16 -14.84
CA ARG A 151 -4.19 -24.26 -13.39
C ARG A 151 -3.34 -23.10 -12.93
N ILE A 152 -3.89 -22.24 -12.08
CA ILE A 152 -3.24 -21.03 -11.57
C ILE A 152 -2.89 -21.24 -10.10
N ALA A 153 -1.60 -21.29 -9.78
CA ALA A 153 -1.15 -21.45 -8.39
C ALA A 153 -1.29 -20.16 -7.59
N ALA A 154 -1.79 -20.29 -6.37
CA ALA A 154 -1.95 -19.16 -5.44
C ALA A 154 -1.82 -19.61 -3.97
N GLN A 155 -1.80 -18.66 -3.03
CA GLN A 155 -1.73 -18.94 -1.60
C GLN A 155 -3.09 -19.47 -1.09
N SER A 156 -3.90 -18.62 -0.53
CA SER A 156 -5.24 -18.94 -0.03
C SER A 156 -6.30 -18.09 -0.72
N VAL A 157 -7.53 -18.55 -0.69
CA VAL A 157 -8.68 -17.73 -1.09
C VAL A 157 -8.65 -16.40 -0.31
N GLY A 158 -8.88 -15.29 -1.01
CA GLY A 158 -8.81 -13.94 -0.44
C GLY A 158 -7.39 -13.36 -0.29
N HIS A 159 -6.34 -14.18 -0.48
CA HIS A 159 -4.97 -13.65 -0.49
C HIS A 159 -4.75 -12.68 -1.67
N PRO A 160 -3.98 -11.59 -1.51
CA PRO A 160 -3.74 -10.63 -2.59
C PRO A 160 -3.32 -11.23 -3.93
N ILE A 161 -2.42 -12.21 -3.94
CA ILE A 161 -1.97 -12.88 -5.18
C ILE A 161 -3.08 -13.74 -5.80
N TYR A 162 -3.92 -14.39 -4.96
CA TYR A 162 -5.10 -15.12 -5.43
C TYR A 162 -6.08 -14.19 -6.14
N ILE A 163 -6.45 -13.07 -5.49
CA ILE A 163 -7.34 -12.06 -6.08
C ILE A 163 -6.76 -11.51 -7.38
N THR A 164 -5.45 -11.18 -7.39
CA THR A 164 -4.77 -10.69 -8.57
C THR A 164 -4.82 -11.70 -9.71
N GLY A 165 -4.59 -13.00 -9.42
CA GLY A 165 -4.72 -14.08 -10.40
C GLY A 165 -6.12 -14.16 -10.99
N ARG A 166 -7.15 -13.99 -10.18
CA ARG A 166 -8.55 -13.98 -10.64
C ARG A 166 -8.89 -12.75 -11.50
N VAL A 167 -8.34 -11.59 -11.15
CA VAL A 167 -8.47 -10.38 -11.97
C VAL A 167 -7.83 -10.59 -13.35
N PHE A 168 -6.62 -11.18 -13.41
CA PHE A 168 -5.99 -11.54 -14.69
C PHE A 168 -6.83 -12.54 -15.47
N ALA A 169 -7.21 -13.67 -14.85
CA ALA A 169 -7.99 -14.71 -15.52
C ALA A 169 -9.31 -14.18 -16.07
N TYR A 170 -10.00 -13.34 -15.30
CA TYR A 170 -11.25 -12.70 -15.70
C TYR A 170 -11.03 -11.78 -16.91
N LEU A 171 -10.13 -10.80 -16.83
CA LEU A 171 -9.93 -9.82 -17.91
C LEU A 171 -9.27 -10.43 -19.15
N LEU A 172 -8.42 -11.43 -19.02
CA LEU A 172 -7.90 -12.20 -20.16
C LEU A 172 -8.97 -13.09 -20.79
N GLY A 173 -10.07 -13.38 -20.09
CA GLY A 173 -11.15 -14.25 -20.55
C GLY A 173 -10.71 -15.70 -20.61
N LEU A 174 -9.99 -16.17 -19.59
CA LEU A 174 -9.56 -17.58 -19.51
C LEU A 174 -10.77 -18.48 -19.26
N LYS A 175 -10.83 -19.58 -20.01
CA LYS A 175 -11.92 -20.54 -19.94
C LYS A 175 -11.70 -21.50 -18.78
N GLU A 176 -12.68 -21.61 -17.87
CA GLU A 176 -12.68 -22.59 -16.77
C GLU A 176 -11.37 -22.61 -15.97
N ALA A 177 -10.78 -21.42 -15.73
CA ALA A 177 -9.53 -21.29 -14.98
C ALA A 177 -9.65 -21.93 -13.59
N LYS A 178 -8.70 -22.77 -13.21
CA LYS A 178 -8.66 -23.50 -11.93
C LYS A 178 -7.62 -22.88 -11.01
N PHE A 179 -8.02 -22.52 -9.81
CA PHE A 179 -7.11 -21.94 -8.80
C PHE A 179 -6.66 -23.05 -7.85
N VAL A 180 -5.36 -23.39 -7.90
CA VAL A 180 -4.73 -24.36 -7.00
C VAL A 180 -4.15 -23.56 -5.84
N VAL A 181 -4.72 -23.74 -4.65
CA VAL A 181 -4.39 -22.97 -3.45
C VAL A 181 -3.70 -23.82 -2.39
N GLY A 182 -3.07 -23.16 -1.40
CA GLY A 182 -2.39 -23.82 -0.28
C GLY A 182 -0.87 -23.64 -0.28
N PHE A 183 -0.33 -22.95 -1.26
CA PHE A 183 1.10 -22.72 -1.39
C PHE A 183 1.56 -21.46 -0.64
N THR A 184 2.80 -21.46 -0.17
CA THR A 184 3.55 -20.23 0.11
C THR A 184 4.13 -19.63 -1.18
N GLY A 185 4.64 -18.39 -1.11
CA GLY A 185 5.22 -17.75 -2.30
C GLY A 185 6.33 -18.57 -2.99
N PRO A 186 7.33 -19.11 -2.27
CA PRO A 186 8.35 -20.00 -2.84
C PRO A 186 7.79 -21.32 -3.35
N GLU A 187 6.81 -21.93 -2.68
CA GLU A 187 6.21 -23.20 -3.11
C GLU A 187 5.44 -23.06 -4.42
N ILE A 188 4.87 -21.88 -4.71
CA ILE A 188 4.26 -21.61 -6.02
C ILE A 188 5.32 -21.72 -7.14
N ASP A 189 6.55 -21.27 -6.90
CA ASP A 189 7.63 -21.40 -7.88
C ASP A 189 7.97 -22.87 -8.13
N VAL A 190 8.00 -23.68 -7.07
CA VAL A 190 8.22 -25.13 -7.17
C VAL A 190 7.08 -25.82 -7.91
N ALA A 191 5.82 -25.51 -7.56
CA ALA A 191 4.64 -26.07 -8.21
C ALA A 191 4.60 -25.78 -9.73
N LEU A 192 5.05 -24.59 -10.13
CA LEU A 192 5.17 -24.24 -11.53
C LEU A 192 6.26 -25.06 -12.25
N ALA A 193 7.44 -25.19 -11.62
CA ALA A 193 8.55 -25.99 -12.15
C ALA A 193 8.24 -27.49 -12.22
N GLN A 194 7.45 -28.01 -11.28
CA GLN A 194 7.02 -29.44 -11.22
C GLN A 194 5.74 -29.71 -12.02
N ARG A 195 5.18 -28.70 -12.71
CA ARG A 195 3.93 -28.82 -13.49
C ARG A 195 2.69 -29.18 -12.66
N GLU A 196 2.70 -28.89 -11.38
CA GLU A 196 1.49 -28.96 -10.55
C GLU A 196 0.52 -27.81 -10.89
N ALA A 197 1.06 -26.72 -11.43
CA ALA A 197 0.32 -25.60 -11.99
C ALA A 197 0.92 -25.14 -13.33
N ASP A 198 0.10 -24.50 -14.16
CA ASP A 198 0.48 -24.02 -15.49
C ASP A 198 0.86 -22.55 -15.46
N ALA A 199 0.27 -21.78 -14.55
CA ALA A 199 0.38 -20.35 -14.44
C ALA A 199 0.45 -19.85 -13.00
N ARG A 200 0.95 -18.62 -12.83
CA ARG A 200 0.91 -17.86 -11.56
C ARG A 200 0.92 -16.37 -11.80
N VAL A 201 0.59 -15.62 -10.76
CA VAL A 201 0.93 -14.19 -10.66
C VAL A 201 2.20 -14.02 -9.84
N SER A 202 3.07 -13.12 -10.28
CA SER A 202 4.25 -12.65 -9.54
C SER A 202 4.35 -11.13 -9.63
N THR A 203 5.03 -10.50 -8.68
CA THR A 203 5.50 -9.12 -8.93
C THR A 203 6.75 -9.17 -9.80
N GLY A 204 6.98 -8.13 -10.61
CA GLY A 204 8.16 -8.03 -11.47
C GLY A 204 9.45 -8.17 -10.68
N ASP A 205 9.58 -7.45 -9.57
CA ASP A 205 10.76 -7.50 -8.69
C ASP A 205 10.96 -8.90 -8.06
N SER A 206 9.89 -9.53 -7.60
CA SER A 206 9.98 -10.89 -7.05
C SER A 206 10.41 -11.91 -8.08
N LEU A 207 9.91 -11.80 -9.31
CA LEU A 207 10.29 -12.67 -10.40
C LEU A 207 11.77 -12.51 -10.77
N ILE A 208 12.25 -11.27 -10.87
CA ILE A 208 13.67 -10.98 -11.15
C ILE A 208 14.58 -11.48 -10.02
N ARG A 209 14.18 -11.28 -8.77
CA ARG A 209 15.01 -11.63 -7.61
C ARG A 209 15.10 -13.14 -7.38
N ARG A 210 13.98 -13.85 -7.47
CA ARG A 210 13.93 -15.28 -7.15
C ARG A 210 14.15 -16.21 -8.33
N ASN A 211 13.70 -15.79 -9.52
CA ASN A 211 13.59 -16.65 -10.69
C ASN A 211 14.23 -16.01 -11.92
N ARG A 212 15.36 -15.32 -11.71
CA ARG A 212 16.09 -14.64 -12.79
C ARG A 212 16.42 -15.59 -13.92
N ASP A 213 16.86 -16.79 -13.58
CA ASP A 213 17.21 -17.85 -14.54
C ASP A 213 16.03 -18.25 -15.43
N TRP A 214 14.80 -18.20 -14.93
CA TRP A 214 13.62 -18.49 -15.75
C TRP A 214 13.43 -17.48 -16.86
N LEU A 215 13.67 -16.21 -16.56
CA LEU A 215 13.60 -15.12 -17.54
C LEU A 215 14.77 -15.19 -18.54
N ASP A 216 15.99 -15.43 -18.05
CA ASP A 216 17.20 -15.39 -18.88
C ASP A 216 17.29 -16.61 -19.79
N LYS A 217 16.71 -17.74 -19.39
CA LYS A 217 16.65 -18.99 -20.18
C LYS A 217 15.34 -19.16 -20.98
N GLY A 218 14.41 -18.20 -20.88
CA GLY A 218 13.12 -18.29 -21.56
C GLY A 218 12.23 -19.45 -21.10
N LEU A 219 12.31 -19.82 -19.80
CA LEU A 219 11.53 -20.92 -19.24
C LEU A 219 10.10 -20.50 -18.87
N VAL A 220 9.79 -19.21 -18.92
CA VAL A 220 8.47 -18.66 -18.65
C VAL A 220 8.07 -17.66 -19.71
N ASP A 221 6.78 -17.63 -20.00
CA ASP A 221 6.15 -16.65 -20.87
C ASP A 221 5.38 -15.64 -20.02
N VAL A 222 5.57 -14.35 -20.29
CA VAL A 222 4.87 -13.26 -19.59
C VAL A 222 3.77 -12.73 -20.50
N HIS A 223 2.50 -12.88 -20.10
CA HIS A 223 1.34 -12.65 -20.96
C HIS A 223 0.70 -11.27 -20.81
N ALA A 224 0.66 -10.77 -19.60
CA ALA A 224 0.07 -9.47 -19.30
C ALA A 224 0.66 -8.90 -17.99
N SER A 225 0.56 -7.59 -17.85
CA SER A 225 0.99 -6.86 -16.65
C SER A 225 -0.13 -6.00 -16.09
N ILE A 226 -0.07 -5.71 -14.78
CA ILE A 226 -0.82 -4.62 -14.16
C ILE A 226 0.22 -3.61 -13.66
N GLU A 227 0.16 -2.40 -14.22
CA GLU A 227 1.00 -1.27 -13.83
C GLU A 227 0.35 -0.53 -12.66
N ILE A 228 1.10 -0.32 -11.58
CA ILE A 228 0.64 0.43 -10.41
C ILE A 228 1.77 1.36 -9.98
N PRO A 229 1.59 2.69 -10.08
CA PRO A 229 0.47 3.40 -10.72
C PRO A 229 0.35 3.13 -12.22
N LYS A 230 -0.82 3.42 -12.79
CA LYS A 230 -1.06 3.30 -14.23
C LYS A 230 -0.09 4.18 -15.02
N GLY A 231 0.53 3.60 -16.04
CA GLY A 231 1.49 4.28 -16.92
C GLY A 231 2.93 4.19 -16.46
N GLU A 232 3.19 3.74 -15.24
CA GLU A 232 4.54 3.45 -14.75
C GLU A 232 4.92 2.01 -15.14
N ARG A 233 5.65 1.88 -16.26
CA ARG A 233 6.07 0.58 -16.79
C ARG A 233 7.32 0.08 -16.10
N HIS A 234 7.33 -1.19 -15.75
CA HIS A 234 8.56 -1.83 -15.30
C HIS A 234 9.54 -1.96 -16.49
N PRO A 235 10.80 -1.45 -16.38
CA PRO A 235 11.72 -1.38 -17.53
C PRO A 235 11.93 -2.72 -18.24
N ARG A 236 12.05 -3.83 -17.49
CA ARG A 236 12.27 -5.17 -18.05
C ARG A 236 11.01 -5.75 -18.73
N PHE A 237 9.82 -5.26 -18.41
CA PHE A 237 8.54 -5.79 -18.88
C PHE A 237 7.74 -4.75 -19.68
N ALA A 238 8.37 -3.70 -20.16
CA ALA A 238 7.71 -2.60 -20.87
C ALA A 238 6.97 -3.01 -22.15
N GLN A 239 7.34 -4.16 -22.73
CA GLN A 239 6.70 -4.71 -23.94
C GLN A 239 5.49 -5.60 -23.62
N VAL A 240 5.29 -5.96 -22.35
CA VAL A 240 4.17 -6.82 -21.94
C VAL A 240 2.87 -6.01 -21.98
N PRO A 241 1.79 -6.54 -22.58
CA PRO A 241 0.52 -5.84 -22.65
C PRO A 241 -0.04 -5.52 -21.25
N GLU A 242 -0.50 -4.30 -21.06
CA GLU A 242 -1.16 -3.88 -19.82
C GLU A 242 -2.59 -4.43 -19.76
N LEU A 243 -2.95 -5.04 -18.61
CA LEU A 243 -4.20 -5.80 -18.46
C LEU A 243 -5.47 -4.99 -18.71
N ALA A 244 -5.48 -3.69 -18.42
CA ALA A 244 -6.63 -2.83 -18.68
C ALA A 244 -6.98 -2.73 -20.18
N SER A 245 -6.03 -3.01 -21.09
CA SER A 245 -6.30 -3.04 -22.53
C SER A 245 -7.28 -4.14 -22.94
N PHE A 246 -7.47 -5.16 -22.07
CA PHE A 246 -8.41 -6.27 -22.30
C PHE A 246 -9.80 -6.00 -21.73
N ALA A 247 -10.02 -4.89 -21.03
CA ALA A 247 -11.33 -4.52 -20.48
C ALA A 247 -12.31 -4.18 -21.61
N LYS A 248 -13.48 -4.83 -21.62
CA LYS A 248 -14.52 -4.70 -22.64
C LYS A 248 -15.65 -3.73 -22.24
N SER A 249 -15.77 -3.44 -20.95
CA SER A 249 -16.85 -2.61 -20.42
C SER A 249 -16.29 -1.54 -19.47
N ASP A 250 -17.09 -0.50 -19.21
CA ASP A 250 -16.77 0.52 -18.22
C ASP A 250 -16.66 -0.08 -16.81
N ARG A 251 -17.51 -1.03 -16.47
CA ARG A 251 -17.46 -1.78 -15.22
C ARG A 251 -16.09 -2.47 -15.02
N GLU A 252 -15.55 -3.11 -16.05
CA GLU A 252 -14.24 -3.75 -16.00
C GLU A 252 -13.11 -2.74 -15.89
N ARG A 253 -13.18 -1.61 -16.58
CA ARG A 253 -12.22 -0.50 -16.43
C ARG A 253 -12.21 0.05 -15.02
N LYS A 254 -13.37 0.34 -14.45
CA LYS A 254 -13.50 0.81 -13.08
C LYS A 254 -13.03 -0.23 -12.05
N MET A 255 -13.27 -1.52 -12.31
CA MET A 255 -12.81 -2.61 -11.43
C MET A 255 -11.27 -2.66 -11.36
N ILE A 256 -10.56 -2.52 -12.48
CA ILE A 256 -9.10 -2.50 -12.46
C ILE A 256 -8.55 -1.20 -11.85
N GLU A 257 -9.22 -0.07 -12.02
CA GLU A 257 -8.85 1.18 -11.32
C GLU A 257 -9.05 1.03 -9.80
N MET A 258 -10.14 0.42 -9.35
CA MET A 258 -10.36 0.08 -7.94
C MET A 258 -9.23 -0.83 -7.42
N PHE A 259 -8.86 -1.86 -8.17
CA PHE A 259 -7.75 -2.75 -7.81
C PHE A 259 -6.44 -1.97 -7.65
N ARG A 260 -6.11 -1.07 -8.59
CA ARG A 260 -4.92 -0.21 -8.51
C ARG A 260 -4.95 0.67 -7.27
N ALA A 261 -6.07 1.35 -7.02
CA ALA A 261 -6.21 2.22 -5.86
C ALA A 261 -5.99 1.47 -4.53
N PHE A 262 -6.52 0.24 -4.40
CA PHE A 262 -6.24 -0.60 -3.25
C PHE A 262 -4.75 -0.93 -3.08
N ARG A 263 -4.02 -1.05 -4.18
CA ARG A 263 -2.58 -1.36 -4.15
C ARG A 263 -1.71 -0.12 -3.89
N ILE A 264 -2.09 1.02 -4.45
CA ILE A 264 -1.45 2.31 -4.17
C ILE A 264 -1.58 2.66 -2.68
N ALA A 265 -2.72 2.33 -2.06
CA ALA A 265 -2.91 2.44 -0.63
C ALA A 265 -2.15 1.33 0.15
N GLY A 266 -0.85 1.19 -0.09
CA GLY A 266 0.01 0.15 0.49
C GLY A 266 0.04 0.12 2.02
N GLN A 267 1.17 0.42 2.66
CA GLN A 267 1.25 0.55 4.13
C GLN A 267 0.87 1.97 4.56
N ASN A 268 -0.41 2.22 4.80
CA ASN A 268 -0.91 3.55 5.17
C ASN A 268 -0.47 3.95 6.58
N PHE A 269 0.01 5.20 6.72
CA PHE A 269 0.16 5.88 7.99
C PHE A 269 -0.91 6.96 8.10
N PHE A 270 -1.64 6.98 9.23
CA PHE A 270 -2.79 7.87 9.40
C PHE A 270 -3.04 8.25 10.85
N LEU A 271 -3.74 9.36 11.06
CA LEU A 271 -4.19 9.84 12.36
C LEU A 271 -5.70 9.66 12.50
N PRO A 272 -6.22 9.63 13.74
CA PRO A 272 -7.65 9.74 13.98
C PRO A 272 -8.19 11.10 13.50
N PRO A 273 -9.49 11.22 13.22
CA PRO A 273 -10.11 12.50 12.92
C PRO A 273 -10.04 13.44 14.12
N GLY A 274 -9.95 14.75 13.86
CA GLY A 274 -10.00 15.78 14.90
C GLY A 274 -8.65 16.16 15.53
N VAL A 275 -7.53 15.61 15.06
CA VAL A 275 -6.19 16.06 15.48
C VAL A 275 -6.00 17.54 15.11
N PRO A 276 -5.49 18.41 16.02
CA PRO A 276 -5.25 19.80 15.73
C PRO A 276 -4.37 20.01 14.49
N ARG A 277 -4.76 20.97 13.65
CA ARG A 277 -4.11 21.23 12.36
C ARG A 277 -2.59 21.43 12.47
N GLU A 278 -2.14 22.14 13.50
CA GLU A 278 -0.71 22.35 13.74
C GLU A 278 0.05 21.02 13.90
N ARG A 279 -0.48 20.12 14.75
CA ARG A 279 0.15 18.82 15.00
C ARG A 279 0.09 17.90 13.77
N THR A 280 -1.03 17.94 13.07
CA THR A 280 -1.19 17.25 11.78
C THR A 280 -0.12 17.71 10.79
N GLN A 281 0.07 19.01 10.65
CA GLN A 281 1.06 19.57 9.73
C GLN A 281 2.49 19.16 10.10
N ILE A 282 2.83 19.22 11.39
CA ILE A 282 4.15 18.77 11.86
C ILE A 282 4.39 17.29 11.50
N LEU A 283 3.42 16.42 11.73
CA LEU A 283 3.57 14.99 11.43
C LEU A 283 3.58 14.71 9.92
N ALA A 284 2.77 15.41 9.14
CA ALA A 284 2.77 15.29 7.68
C ALA A 284 4.09 15.76 7.06
N ASP A 285 4.63 16.88 7.54
CA ASP A 285 5.94 17.39 7.09
C ASP A 285 7.08 16.44 7.49
N ALA A 286 7.04 15.91 8.71
CA ALA A 286 8.01 14.93 9.17
C ALA A 286 7.95 13.65 8.33
N MET A 287 6.75 13.15 8.03
CA MET A 287 6.56 11.98 7.18
C MET A 287 7.06 12.25 5.75
N ARG A 288 6.74 13.39 5.16
CA ARG A 288 7.22 13.76 3.82
C ARG A 288 8.75 13.80 3.76
N LYS A 289 9.40 14.38 4.76
CA LYS A 289 10.87 14.39 4.89
C LYS A 289 11.41 12.96 5.04
N THR A 290 10.77 12.14 5.85
CA THR A 290 11.14 10.72 6.05
C THR A 290 11.09 9.94 4.75
N LEU A 291 9.98 10.05 4.02
CA LEU A 291 9.78 9.32 2.77
C LEU A 291 10.76 9.71 1.66
N GLY A 292 11.33 10.92 1.70
CA GLY A 292 12.39 11.38 0.80
C GLY A 292 13.82 11.18 1.33
N ASP A 293 13.99 10.66 2.54
CA ASP A 293 15.30 10.54 3.17
C ASP A 293 16.07 9.32 2.64
N PRO A 294 17.32 9.49 2.13
CA PRO A 294 18.14 8.38 1.65
C PRO A 294 18.38 7.28 2.71
N GLU A 295 18.44 7.65 3.99
CA GLU A 295 18.56 6.68 5.08
C GLU A 295 17.31 5.80 5.17
N PHE A 296 16.12 6.38 5.04
CA PHE A 296 14.87 5.63 4.98
C PHE A 296 14.84 4.67 3.79
N LEU A 297 15.19 5.12 2.59
CA LEU A 297 15.18 4.27 1.38
C LEU A 297 16.08 3.05 1.56
N LYS A 298 17.27 3.24 2.15
CA LYS A 298 18.23 2.18 2.45
C LYS A 298 17.72 1.22 3.53
N GLU A 299 17.18 1.76 4.61
CA GLU A 299 16.64 0.97 5.73
C GLU A 299 15.40 0.18 5.30
N TYR A 300 14.52 0.78 4.49
CA TYR A 300 13.35 0.11 3.94
C TYR A 300 13.76 -1.09 3.10
N GLN A 301 14.68 -0.93 2.16
CA GLN A 301 15.17 -2.03 1.32
C GLN A 301 15.84 -3.13 2.16
N LYS A 302 16.61 -2.75 3.17
CA LYS A 302 17.28 -3.70 4.08
C LYS A 302 16.28 -4.54 4.88
N LEU A 303 15.22 -3.93 5.44
CA LEU A 303 14.25 -4.59 6.28
C LEU A 303 13.17 -5.34 5.49
N SER A 304 12.65 -4.73 4.41
CA SER A 304 11.57 -5.32 3.62
C SER A 304 12.05 -6.23 2.48
N GLY A 305 13.30 -6.07 2.03
CA GLY A 305 13.83 -6.72 0.84
C GLY A 305 13.32 -6.11 -0.47
N GLU A 306 12.60 -4.99 -0.43
CA GLU A 306 11.98 -4.33 -1.59
C GLU A 306 12.40 -2.86 -1.64
N ALA A 307 12.44 -2.27 -2.83
CA ALA A 307 12.63 -0.84 -2.97
C ALA A 307 11.38 -0.09 -2.48
N ALA A 308 11.58 1.02 -1.77
CA ALA A 308 10.46 1.88 -1.39
C ALA A 308 9.88 2.59 -2.62
N SER A 309 8.57 2.79 -2.62
CA SER A 309 7.84 3.61 -3.60
C SER A 309 6.92 4.57 -2.86
N PRO A 310 7.49 5.63 -2.26
CA PRO A 310 6.75 6.49 -1.35
C PRO A 310 5.67 7.31 -2.04
N LEU A 311 4.55 7.52 -1.35
CA LEU A 311 3.51 8.45 -1.75
C LEU A 311 3.16 9.37 -0.57
N ALA A 312 3.20 10.68 -0.81
CA ALA A 312 2.89 11.68 0.21
C ALA A 312 1.40 11.71 0.57
N ALA A 313 1.07 12.35 1.68
CA ALA A 313 -0.28 12.41 2.26
C ALA A 313 -1.34 12.85 1.24
N GLU A 314 -1.10 13.97 0.57
CA GLU A 314 -2.07 14.59 -0.34
C GLU A 314 -2.38 13.71 -1.55
N ALA A 315 -1.35 13.06 -2.10
CA ALA A 315 -1.50 12.15 -3.24
C ALA A 315 -2.19 10.85 -2.83
N LEU A 316 -1.89 10.30 -1.65
CA LEU A 316 -2.57 9.13 -1.10
C LEU A 316 -4.06 9.43 -0.83
N GLU A 317 -4.36 10.56 -0.21
CA GLU A 317 -5.72 10.99 0.07
C GLU A 317 -6.53 11.16 -1.23
N LYS A 318 -5.92 11.75 -2.26
CA LYS A 318 -6.55 11.88 -3.58
C LYS A 318 -6.91 10.51 -4.16
N VAL A 319 -6.00 9.55 -4.15
CA VAL A 319 -6.25 8.18 -4.64
C VAL A 319 -7.42 7.53 -3.89
N ILE A 320 -7.50 7.68 -2.57
CA ILE A 320 -8.56 7.10 -1.76
C ILE A 320 -9.92 7.77 -2.03
N LYS A 321 -9.94 9.09 -2.21
CA LYS A 321 -11.18 9.84 -2.52
C LYS A 321 -11.71 9.58 -3.93
N GLU A 322 -10.82 9.42 -4.91
CA GLU A 322 -11.18 9.21 -6.31
C GLU A 322 -11.44 7.74 -6.68
N LEU A 323 -11.21 6.82 -5.75
CA LEU A 323 -11.43 5.39 -5.95
C LEU A 323 -12.88 5.10 -6.33
N PRO A 324 -13.14 4.31 -7.40
CA PRO A 324 -14.50 3.91 -7.79
C PRO A 324 -15.22 3.18 -6.65
N ARG A 325 -16.48 3.58 -6.38
CA ARG A 325 -17.34 3.00 -5.32
C ARG A 325 -18.70 2.56 -5.87
N ASP A 326 -18.80 2.39 -7.17
CA ASP A 326 -20.03 1.93 -7.81
C ASP A 326 -20.42 0.53 -7.29
N ALA A 327 -21.65 0.35 -6.86
CA ALA A 327 -22.11 -0.91 -6.24
C ALA A 327 -21.87 -2.14 -7.15
N ASN A 328 -22.08 -2.00 -8.46
CA ASN A 328 -21.85 -3.07 -9.42
C ASN A 328 -20.34 -3.39 -9.61
N VAL A 329 -19.44 -2.42 -9.40
CA VAL A 329 -17.99 -2.62 -9.44
C VAL A 329 -17.54 -3.33 -8.17
N VAL A 330 -18.04 -2.90 -7.00
CA VAL A 330 -17.80 -3.55 -5.71
C VAL A 330 -18.28 -5.00 -5.74
N GLU A 331 -19.47 -5.26 -6.25
CA GLU A 331 -20.01 -6.61 -6.42
C GLU A 331 -19.10 -7.49 -7.30
N LEU A 332 -18.65 -6.97 -8.44
CA LEU A 332 -17.73 -7.69 -9.31
C LEU A 332 -16.43 -8.02 -8.58
N PHE A 333 -15.87 -7.05 -7.86
CA PHE A 333 -14.63 -7.24 -7.11
C PHE A 333 -14.79 -8.29 -6.01
N ASN A 334 -15.90 -8.28 -5.27
CA ASN A 334 -16.22 -9.28 -4.25
C ASN A 334 -16.33 -10.69 -4.85
N LYS A 335 -16.98 -10.84 -6.02
CA LYS A 335 -17.04 -12.13 -6.74
C LYS A 335 -15.64 -12.61 -7.17
N LEU A 336 -14.76 -11.69 -7.55
CA LEU A 336 -13.36 -12.02 -7.87
C LEU A 336 -12.53 -12.34 -6.61
N GLY A 337 -12.90 -11.85 -5.44
CA GLY A 337 -12.24 -12.19 -4.16
C GLY A 337 -12.63 -13.55 -3.60
N GLY A 338 -13.78 -14.08 -3.98
CA GLY A 338 -14.36 -15.34 -3.47
C GLY A 338 -13.79 -16.62 -4.07
N ALA A 339 -14.31 -17.76 -3.60
CA ALA A 339 -13.92 -19.08 -4.07
C ALA A 339 -14.78 -19.61 -5.26
N ASP A 340 -15.93 -18.98 -5.51
CA ASP A 340 -16.85 -19.37 -6.56
C ASP A 340 -16.19 -19.30 -7.96
N PRO A 341 -16.70 -19.95 -8.98
CA PRO A 341 -16.26 -19.78 -10.36
C PRO A 341 -16.16 -18.32 -10.76
N LEU A 342 -15.28 -18.01 -11.71
CA LEU A 342 -15.19 -16.65 -12.22
C LEU A 342 -16.54 -16.17 -12.75
N PRO A 343 -16.94 -14.93 -12.47
CA PRO A 343 -18.19 -14.41 -13.02
C PRO A 343 -18.15 -14.36 -14.56
N GLY A 344 -19.31 -14.49 -15.19
CA GLY A 344 -19.43 -14.27 -16.63
C GLY A 344 -19.06 -12.83 -17.03
N ARG A 345 -18.52 -12.68 -18.22
CA ARG A 345 -18.14 -11.39 -18.82
C ARG A 345 -19.20 -10.87 -19.76
#